data_a48d8fb716d48d3ee93b19837c182b03
#
_entry.id   a48d8fb716d48d3ee93b19837c182b03
#
_cell.length_a   1.000
_cell.length_b   1.000
_cell.length_c   1.000
_cell.angle_alpha   90.00
_cell.angle_beta   90.00
_cell.angle_gamma   90.00
#
_symmetry.space_group_name_H-M   'P 1'
#
loop_
_entity.id
_entity.type
_entity.pdbx_description
1 polymer ?
#
loop_
_entity_poly.entity_id
_entity_poly.type
_entity_poly.pdbx_seq_one_letter_code
_entity_poly.pdbx_strand_id
1 'polypeptide(L)'
;NTKGDGKEGDEFWTKAETLLYCALVAYIVFEGPEEERNMNTLVEMINSMEVREDDESFKNAVDYMFDGLAKRNPQHFAVRQYAKYKLASGKTAKSILISCGARLAPFDIAELREIMSYDELELDKLGDEKTALFFLISDTDSTYNFIVALAFSQMFNLLCERADNKYGGRLPHHVRVLWDEAANTGQVPGLEKIVAVIRSREISLTLFYQAMSQCKALYKDHAETIMGNMDNIVFLGG
;
A
#
# COMPACT_ATOMS: atom_id res chain seq x y z
N ASN A 1 -13.60 27.95 18.36
CA ASN A 1 -13.59 27.81 16.89
C ASN A 1 -12.18 27.54 16.36
N THR A 2 -11.54 26.43 16.73
CA THR A 2 -10.21 26.05 16.26
C THR A 2 -10.13 24.52 16.06
N LYS A 3 -11.07 23.93 15.31
CA LYS A 3 -11.10 22.51 14.99
C LYS A 3 -10.97 22.22 13.48
N GLY A 4 -10.67 23.21 12.64
CA GLY A 4 -10.56 23.10 11.18
C GLY A 4 -9.13 22.91 10.65
N ASP A 5 -8.16 23.60 11.25
CA ASP A 5 -6.84 23.76 10.64
C ASP A 5 -5.95 22.49 10.62
N GLY A 6 -6.11 21.56 11.56
CA GLY A 6 -5.31 20.35 11.63
C GLY A 6 -5.60 19.36 10.49
N LYS A 7 -6.87 19.21 10.09
CA LYS A 7 -7.25 18.26 9.03
C LYS A 7 -6.87 18.75 7.62
N GLU A 8 -6.96 20.05 7.36
CA GLU A 8 -6.58 20.61 6.05
C GLU A 8 -5.07 20.57 5.83
N GLY A 9 -4.28 20.82 6.87
CA GLY A 9 -2.82 20.68 6.81
C GLY A 9 -2.37 19.25 6.49
N ASP A 10 -2.90 18.27 7.20
CA ASP A 10 -2.59 16.85 6.98
C ASP A 10 -3.00 16.38 5.56
N GLU A 11 -4.10 16.89 5.05
CA GLU A 11 -4.58 16.57 3.69
C GLU A 11 -3.65 17.12 2.61
N PHE A 12 -3.12 18.33 2.79
CA PHE A 12 -2.15 18.92 1.86
C PHE A 12 -0.88 18.08 1.76
N TRP A 13 -0.28 17.71 2.91
CA TRP A 13 0.95 16.91 2.93
C TRP A 13 0.74 15.55 2.28
N THR A 14 -0.34 14.86 2.62
CA THR A 14 -0.68 13.57 2.01
C THR A 14 -0.83 13.67 0.49
N LYS A 15 -1.49 14.71 -0.02
CA LYS A 15 -1.65 14.93 -1.46
C LYS A 15 -0.32 15.22 -2.15
N ALA A 16 0.55 16.02 -1.53
CA ALA A 16 1.86 16.37 -2.08
C ALA A 16 2.80 15.15 -2.12
N GLU A 17 2.85 14.35 -1.06
CA GLU A 17 3.57 13.07 -1.03
C GLU A 17 3.04 12.11 -2.11
N THR A 18 1.71 12.01 -2.25
CA THR A 18 1.07 11.16 -3.26
C THR A 18 1.50 11.54 -4.68
N LEU A 19 1.62 12.83 -4.98
CA LEU A 19 2.12 13.27 -6.29
C LEU A 19 3.54 12.78 -6.57
N LEU A 20 4.42 12.86 -5.58
CA LEU A 20 5.79 12.36 -5.71
C LEU A 20 5.81 10.84 -5.86
N TYR A 21 5.13 10.09 -4.98
CA TYR A 21 5.05 8.64 -5.10
C TYR A 21 4.47 8.18 -6.44
N CYS A 22 3.38 8.80 -6.91
CA CYS A 22 2.81 8.49 -8.21
C CYS A 22 3.80 8.74 -9.35
N ALA A 23 4.60 9.81 -9.27
CA ALA A 23 5.62 10.09 -10.27
C ALA A 23 6.71 9.01 -10.29
N LEU A 24 7.28 8.71 -9.12
CA LEU A 24 8.39 7.75 -8.98
C LEU A 24 7.94 6.33 -9.32
N VAL A 25 6.82 5.86 -8.76
CA VAL A 25 6.26 4.53 -9.05
C VAL A 25 5.94 4.39 -10.54
N ALA A 26 5.34 5.40 -11.16
CA ALA A 26 5.06 5.36 -12.59
C ALA A 26 6.35 5.34 -13.43
N TYR A 27 7.41 6.04 -13.00
CA TYR A 27 8.71 5.95 -13.66
C TYR A 27 9.27 4.53 -13.57
N ILE A 28 9.29 3.94 -12.36
CA ILE A 28 9.79 2.58 -12.10
C ILE A 28 9.02 1.55 -12.94
N VAL A 29 7.69 1.63 -12.96
CA VAL A 29 6.83 0.64 -13.63
C VAL A 29 6.92 0.73 -15.15
N PHE A 30 6.96 1.94 -15.71
CA PHE A 30 6.88 2.12 -17.16
C PHE A 30 8.23 2.26 -17.87
N GLU A 31 9.26 2.75 -17.16
CA GLU A 31 10.57 3.03 -17.74
C GLU A 31 11.69 2.15 -17.16
N GLY A 32 11.51 1.64 -15.93
CA GLY A 32 12.48 0.77 -15.28
C GLY A 32 12.45 -0.66 -15.81
N PRO A 33 13.62 -1.35 -15.82
CA PRO A 33 13.70 -2.78 -16.09
C PRO A 33 12.91 -3.58 -15.05
N GLU A 34 12.53 -4.80 -15.37
CA GLU A 34 11.63 -5.62 -14.53
C GLU A 34 12.21 -5.88 -13.13
N GLU A 35 13.50 -6.14 -13.05
CA GLU A 35 14.23 -6.40 -11.82
C GLU A 35 14.29 -5.19 -10.87
N GLU A 36 14.10 -3.98 -11.38
CA GLU A 36 14.04 -2.74 -10.59
C GLU A 36 12.62 -2.32 -10.21
N ARG A 37 11.59 -3.06 -10.62
CA ARG A 37 10.19 -2.74 -10.30
C ARG A 37 9.81 -3.19 -8.89
N ASN A 38 10.51 -2.68 -7.89
CA ASN A 38 10.33 -3.05 -6.48
C ASN A 38 10.43 -1.83 -5.55
N MET A 39 10.13 -2.06 -4.25
CA MET A 39 10.15 -1.00 -3.24
C MET A 39 11.55 -0.45 -2.98
N ASN A 40 12.61 -1.25 -3.15
CA ASN A 40 13.97 -0.79 -2.92
C ASN A 40 14.34 0.33 -3.88
N THR A 41 13.99 0.20 -5.16
CA THR A 41 14.21 1.24 -6.16
C THR A 41 13.49 2.54 -5.80
N LEU A 42 12.25 2.45 -5.29
CA LEU A 42 11.53 3.63 -4.82
C LEU A 42 12.25 4.33 -3.65
N VAL A 43 12.71 3.55 -2.66
CA VAL A 43 13.47 4.07 -1.51
C VAL A 43 14.77 4.71 -1.99
N GLU A 44 15.51 4.08 -2.90
CA GLU A 44 16.76 4.62 -3.45
C GLU A 44 16.54 5.91 -4.26
N MET A 45 15.46 5.98 -5.02
CA MET A 45 15.11 7.22 -5.72
C MET A 45 14.83 8.35 -4.72
N ILE A 46 14.04 8.11 -3.68
CA ILE A 46 13.76 9.11 -2.62
C ILE A 46 15.06 9.53 -1.93
N ASN A 47 15.92 8.58 -1.54
CA ASN A 47 17.19 8.86 -0.87
C ASN A 47 18.18 9.61 -1.77
N SER A 48 18.06 9.48 -3.09
CA SER A 48 18.87 10.20 -4.08
C SER A 48 18.36 11.62 -4.36
N MET A 49 17.19 11.98 -3.81
CA MET A 49 16.64 13.32 -3.99
C MET A 49 17.21 14.28 -2.96
N GLU A 50 17.70 15.41 -3.44
CA GLU A 50 18.19 16.54 -2.63
C GLU A 50 17.47 17.80 -3.05
N VAL A 51 17.13 18.65 -2.09
CA VAL A 51 16.60 19.99 -2.32
C VAL A 51 17.49 21.00 -1.63
N ARG A 52 18.00 21.98 -2.41
CA ARG A 52 18.76 23.14 -1.89
C ARG A 52 17.84 24.32 -1.79
N GLU A 53 17.77 24.91 -0.61
CA GLU A 53 16.90 26.06 -0.34
C GLU A 53 17.47 27.37 -0.93
N ASP A 54 18.78 27.41 -1.10
CA ASP A 54 19.57 28.56 -1.58
C ASP A 54 19.83 28.53 -3.08
N ASP A 55 19.49 27.44 -3.77
CA ASP A 55 19.68 27.27 -5.21
C ASP A 55 18.47 26.58 -5.86
N GLU A 56 17.55 27.40 -6.36
CA GLU A 56 16.36 26.90 -7.09
C GLU A 56 16.68 26.25 -8.43
N SER A 57 17.89 26.49 -8.97
CA SER A 57 18.34 25.88 -10.24
C SER A 57 18.98 24.51 -10.06
N PHE A 58 19.23 24.11 -8.81
CA PHE A 58 19.83 22.82 -8.48
C PHE A 58 18.97 21.65 -8.96
N LYS A 59 19.62 20.70 -9.61
CA LYS A 59 19.00 19.46 -10.08
C LYS A 59 19.70 18.25 -9.47
N ASN A 60 18.94 17.41 -8.82
CA ASN A 60 19.41 16.11 -8.32
C ASN A 60 19.35 15.02 -9.42
N ALA A 61 19.84 13.83 -9.13
CA ALA A 61 19.86 12.71 -10.08
C ALA A 61 18.47 12.35 -10.63
N VAL A 62 17.45 12.38 -9.79
CA VAL A 62 16.06 12.10 -10.18
C VAL A 62 15.53 13.18 -11.12
N ASP A 63 15.84 14.45 -10.88
CA ASP A 63 15.47 15.54 -11.80
C ASP A 63 16.01 15.28 -13.22
N TYR A 64 17.26 14.83 -13.35
CA TYR A 64 17.84 14.50 -14.66
C TYR A 64 17.14 13.32 -15.34
N MET A 65 16.74 12.30 -14.57
CA MET A 65 15.97 11.17 -15.09
C MET A 65 14.64 11.65 -15.68
N PHE A 66 13.90 12.47 -14.95
CA PHE A 66 12.62 13.03 -15.41
C PHE A 66 12.78 14.01 -16.57
N ASP A 67 13.82 14.82 -16.60
CA ASP A 67 14.15 15.68 -17.74
C ASP A 67 14.42 14.85 -19.02
N GLY A 68 15.14 13.73 -18.88
CA GLY A 68 15.39 12.81 -19.97
C GLY A 68 14.09 12.20 -20.53
N LEU A 69 13.19 11.77 -19.63
CA LEU A 69 11.89 11.25 -20.02
C LEU A 69 11.00 12.34 -20.64
N ALA A 70 10.99 13.53 -20.08
CA ALA A 70 10.21 14.67 -20.59
C ALA A 70 10.61 15.07 -22.02
N LYS A 71 11.90 14.97 -22.36
CA LYS A 71 12.39 15.22 -23.73
C LYS A 71 11.89 14.19 -24.72
N ARG A 72 11.73 12.92 -24.29
CA ARG A 72 11.24 11.81 -25.14
C ARG A 72 9.70 11.79 -25.21
N ASN A 73 9.05 11.99 -24.08
CA ASN A 73 7.59 11.95 -23.95
C ASN A 73 7.09 12.95 -22.90
N PRO A 74 6.85 14.22 -23.26
CA PRO A 74 6.40 15.24 -22.32
C PRO A 74 4.98 14.97 -21.76
N GLN A 75 4.19 14.12 -22.41
CA GLN A 75 2.85 13.72 -21.95
C GLN A 75 2.84 12.47 -21.08
N HIS A 76 4.01 11.89 -20.81
CA HIS A 76 4.11 10.72 -19.94
C HIS A 76 3.50 10.99 -18.57
N PHE A 77 2.74 10.01 -18.04
CA PHE A 77 2.05 10.17 -16.75
C PHE A 77 3.02 10.56 -15.63
N ALA A 78 4.16 9.86 -15.53
CA ALA A 78 5.19 10.13 -14.52
C ALA A 78 5.71 11.58 -14.61
N VAL A 79 6.01 12.07 -15.81
CA VAL A 79 6.48 13.45 -16.05
C VAL A 79 5.44 14.46 -15.58
N ARG A 80 4.17 14.23 -15.88
CA ARG A 80 3.09 15.14 -15.47
C ARG A 80 2.89 15.17 -13.95
N GLN A 81 3.04 14.05 -13.25
CA GLN A 81 2.97 14.02 -11.78
C GLN A 81 4.20 14.69 -11.17
N TYR A 82 5.39 14.41 -11.70
CA TYR A 82 6.62 15.02 -11.22
C TYR A 82 6.62 16.55 -11.39
N ALA A 83 6.15 17.03 -12.52
CA ALA A 83 6.01 18.48 -12.77
C ALA A 83 5.10 19.17 -11.74
N LYS A 84 4.02 18.49 -11.30
CA LYS A 84 3.16 19.02 -10.23
C LYS A 84 3.86 19.06 -8.88
N TYR A 85 4.61 17.99 -8.54
CA TYR A 85 5.44 17.97 -7.33
C TYR A 85 6.47 19.11 -7.34
N LYS A 86 7.11 19.38 -8.48
CA LYS A 86 8.12 20.43 -8.65
C LYS A 86 7.56 21.86 -8.56
N LEU A 87 6.25 22.04 -8.47
CA LEU A 87 5.65 23.34 -8.10
C LEU A 87 5.94 23.70 -6.64
N ALA A 88 6.19 22.70 -5.79
CA ALA A 88 6.71 22.94 -4.46
C ALA A 88 8.20 23.31 -4.54
N SER A 89 8.60 24.40 -3.88
CA SER A 89 9.97 24.89 -3.88
C SER A 89 10.52 25.03 -2.47
N GLY A 90 11.84 25.12 -2.35
CA GLY A 90 12.54 25.42 -1.12
C GLY A 90 12.11 24.53 0.07
N LYS A 91 11.72 25.15 1.16
CA LYS A 91 11.34 24.47 2.41
C LYS A 91 10.19 23.50 2.25
N THR A 92 9.22 23.80 1.38
CA THR A 92 8.06 22.92 1.16
C THR A 92 8.48 21.61 0.49
N ALA A 93 9.28 21.67 -0.58
CA ALA A 93 9.79 20.49 -1.25
C ALA A 93 10.65 19.62 -0.32
N LYS A 94 11.52 20.26 0.49
CA LYS A 94 12.34 19.59 1.50
C LYS A 94 11.49 18.88 2.56
N SER A 95 10.43 19.53 3.03
CA SER A 95 9.52 18.94 4.02
C SER A 95 8.75 17.74 3.45
N ILE A 96 8.35 17.78 2.17
CA ILE A 96 7.73 16.64 1.48
C ILE A 96 8.72 15.47 1.43
N LEU A 97 9.98 15.70 1.05
CA LEU A 97 10.99 14.64 1.00
C LEU A 97 11.26 14.03 2.38
N ILE A 98 11.37 14.85 3.42
CA ILE A 98 11.55 14.37 4.80
C ILE A 98 10.37 13.50 5.22
N SER A 99 9.14 13.91 4.90
CA SER A 99 7.94 13.13 5.22
C SER A 99 7.89 11.80 4.46
N CYS A 100 8.24 11.82 3.16
CA CYS A 100 8.37 10.59 2.36
C CYS A 100 9.43 9.64 2.93
N GLY A 101 10.62 10.15 3.26
CA GLY A 101 11.69 9.37 3.87
C GLY A 101 11.30 8.76 5.21
N ALA A 102 10.64 9.53 6.08
CA ALA A 102 10.16 9.04 7.36
C ALA A 102 9.14 7.88 7.22
N ARG A 103 8.24 7.96 6.23
CA ARG A 103 7.27 6.88 5.95
C ARG A 103 7.93 5.63 5.38
N LEU A 104 8.99 5.79 4.61
CA LEU A 104 9.72 4.68 3.98
C LEU A 104 10.88 4.16 4.85
N ALA A 105 11.19 4.79 5.98
CA ALA A 105 12.27 4.37 6.87
C ALA A 105 12.25 2.87 7.27
N PRO A 106 11.09 2.21 7.47
CA PRO A 106 11.08 0.77 7.72
C PRO A 106 11.74 -0.06 6.60
N PHE A 107 11.70 0.42 5.35
CA PHE A 107 12.30 -0.28 4.20
C PHE A 107 13.82 -0.08 4.08
N ASP A 108 14.45 0.66 5.00
CA ASP A 108 15.91 0.72 5.11
C ASP A 108 16.50 -0.50 5.85
N ILE A 109 15.66 -1.30 6.52
CA ILE A 109 16.05 -2.53 7.21
C ILE A 109 16.42 -3.59 6.17
N ALA A 110 17.63 -4.16 6.30
CA ALA A 110 18.21 -5.03 5.28
C ALA A 110 17.34 -6.27 4.98
N GLU A 111 16.79 -6.90 6.02
CA GLU A 111 15.93 -8.07 5.89
C GLU A 111 14.61 -7.73 5.16
N LEU A 112 14.08 -6.54 5.42
CA LEU A 112 12.87 -6.07 4.74
C LEU A 112 13.15 -5.72 3.28
N ARG A 113 14.29 -5.12 3.00
CA ARG A 113 14.75 -4.87 1.62
C ARG A 113 14.88 -6.15 0.81
N GLU A 114 15.41 -7.21 1.42
CA GLU A 114 15.55 -8.51 0.77
C GLU A 114 14.19 -9.08 0.36
N ILE A 115 13.24 -9.20 1.29
CA ILE A 115 11.91 -9.77 1.00
C ILE A 115 11.04 -8.90 0.09
N MET A 116 11.35 -7.61 -0.07
CA MET A 116 10.63 -6.69 -0.95
C MET A 116 11.29 -6.51 -2.33
N SER A 117 12.37 -7.24 -2.60
CA SER A 117 13.10 -7.14 -3.86
C SER A 117 12.53 -8.00 -4.99
N TYR A 118 11.76 -9.03 -4.68
CA TYR A 118 11.16 -9.96 -5.63
C TYR A 118 9.83 -10.52 -5.12
N ASP A 119 9.02 -11.08 -6.00
CA ASP A 119 7.74 -11.69 -5.66
C ASP A 119 7.87 -13.22 -5.51
N GLU A 120 7.90 -13.70 -4.28
CA GLU A 120 7.84 -15.13 -3.94
C GLU A 120 6.42 -15.61 -3.61
N LEU A 121 5.53 -14.69 -3.23
CA LEU A 121 4.23 -15.08 -2.71
C LEU A 121 3.25 -15.42 -3.82
N GLU A 122 3.44 -14.85 -5.00
CA GLU A 122 2.54 -15.03 -6.17
C GLU A 122 1.06 -14.96 -5.76
N LEU A 123 0.71 -13.94 -4.99
CA LEU A 123 -0.61 -13.81 -4.36
C LEU A 123 -1.78 -13.84 -5.35
N ASP A 124 -1.52 -13.47 -6.61
CA ASP A 124 -2.49 -13.53 -7.70
C ASP A 124 -2.86 -14.96 -8.11
N LYS A 125 -2.01 -15.95 -7.79
CA LYS A 125 -2.19 -17.35 -8.18
C LYS A 125 -2.91 -18.21 -7.13
N LEU A 126 -3.16 -17.69 -5.93
CA LEU A 126 -3.75 -18.46 -4.82
C LEU A 126 -5.11 -19.11 -5.15
N GLY A 127 -5.86 -18.54 -6.10
CA GLY A 127 -7.14 -19.09 -6.56
C GLY A 127 -7.04 -19.96 -7.83
N ASP A 128 -5.86 -20.07 -8.44
CA ASP A 128 -5.65 -20.82 -9.69
C ASP A 128 -5.39 -22.31 -9.43
N GLU A 129 -4.73 -22.62 -8.34
CA GLU A 129 -4.36 -23.96 -7.93
C GLU A 129 -4.53 -24.19 -6.42
N LYS A 130 -4.47 -25.46 -6.00
CA LYS A 130 -4.58 -25.83 -4.58
C LYS A 130 -3.31 -25.45 -3.84
N THR A 131 -3.33 -24.32 -3.20
CA THR A 131 -2.20 -23.73 -2.47
C THR A 131 -2.57 -23.46 -1.02
N ALA A 132 -1.61 -23.53 -0.11
CA ALA A 132 -1.75 -23.06 1.27
C ALA A 132 -0.65 -22.03 1.56
N LEU A 133 -1.06 -20.83 1.93
CA LEU A 133 -0.17 -19.73 2.33
C LEU A 133 -0.34 -19.49 3.83
N PHE A 134 0.76 -19.39 4.56
CA PHE A 134 0.78 -19.11 5.98
C PHE A 134 1.55 -17.82 6.27
N PHE A 135 0.89 -16.88 6.94
CA PHE A 135 1.55 -15.71 7.51
C PHE A 135 1.84 -15.96 8.98
N LEU A 136 3.11 -15.99 9.34
CA LEU A 136 3.56 -16.10 10.72
C LEU A 136 3.93 -14.72 11.22
N ILE A 137 3.21 -14.20 12.20
CA ILE A 137 3.41 -12.88 12.77
C ILE A 137 3.73 -13.01 14.26
N SER A 138 4.49 -12.05 14.79
CA SER A 138 4.72 -11.95 16.23
C SER A 138 3.45 -11.46 16.92
N ASP A 139 3.11 -12.03 18.05
CA ASP A 139 2.04 -11.60 18.94
C ASP A 139 2.51 -10.51 19.93
N THR A 140 3.82 -10.34 20.09
CA THR A 140 4.44 -9.40 21.02
C THR A 140 5.10 -8.20 20.36
N ASP A 141 5.43 -8.29 19.06
CA ASP A 141 6.09 -7.22 18.30
C ASP A 141 5.24 -6.84 17.06
N SER A 142 4.72 -5.63 17.07
CA SER A 142 3.87 -5.09 16.00
C SER A 142 4.63 -4.31 14.92
N THR A 143 5.95 -4.24 15.00
CA THR A 143 6.80 -3.40 14.12
C THR A 143 6.55 -3.68 12.64
N TYR A 144 6.35 -4.94 12.27
CA TYR A 144 6.19 -5.38 10.87
C TYR A 144 4.75 -5.74 10.48
N ASN A 145 3.78 -5.51 11.35
CA ASN A 145 2.38 -5.85 11.08
C ASN A 145 1.81 -5.15 9.83
N PHE A 146 2.33 -3.96 9.50
CA PHE A 146 1.94 -3.24 8.30
C PHE A 146 2.25 -4.02 7.00
N ILE A 147 3.28 -4.87 6.98
CA ILE A 147 3.63 -5.72 5.82
C ILE A 147 2.52 -6.75 5.59
N VAL A 148 2.04 -7.37 6.67
CA VAL A 148 0.96 -8.36 6.59
C VAL A 148 -0.34 -7.69 6.17
N ALA A 149 -0.64 -6.51 6.71
CA ALA A 149 -1.81 -5.72 6.27
C ALA A 149 -1.73 -5.35 4.78
N LEU A 150 -0.52 -5.01 4.29
CA LEU A 150 -0.26 -4.74 2.87
C LEU A 150 -0.46 -6.00 2.03
N ALA A 151 0.09 -7.15 2.46
CA ALA A 151 -0.07 -8.43 1.78
C ALA A 151 -1.54 -8.84 1.68
N PHE A 152 -2.33 -8.72 2.75
CA PHE A 152 -3.77 -8.96 2.70
C PHE A 152 -4.50 -8.01 1.73
N SER A 153 -4.16 -6.73 1.76
CA SER A 153 -4.75 -5.75 0.83
C SER A 153 -4.46 -6.11 -0.63
N GLN A 154 -3.21 -6.44 -0.94
CA GLN A 154 -2.81 -6.89 -2.28
C GLN A 154 -3.48 -8.20 -2.67
N MET A 155 -3.47 -9.19 -1.80
CA MET A 155 -4.08 -10.50 -2.04
C MET A 155 -5.55 -10.38 -2.43
N PHE A 156 -6.35 -9.66 -1.64
CA PHE A 156 -7.77 -9.51 -1.94
C PHE A 156 -8.01 -8.78 -3.27
N ASN A 157 -7.24 -7.72 -3.55
CA ASN A 157 -7.37 -6.98 -4.81
C ASN A 157 -6.98 -7.85 -6.01
N LEU A 158 -5.84 -8.53 -5.94
CA LEU A 158 -5.35 -9.41 -7.02
C LEU A 158 -6.30 -10.58 -7.27
N LEU A 159 -6.83 -11.21 -6.23
CA LEU A 159 -7.79 -12.31 -6.36
C LEU A 159 -9.11 -11.83 -6.98
N CYS A 160 -9.60 -10.65 -6.60
CA CYS A 160 -10.78 -10.06 -7.22
C CYS A 160 -10.56 -9.74 -8.69
N GLU A 161 -9.44 -9.09 -9.03
CA GLU A 161 -9.08 -8.80 -10.41
C GLU A 161 -8.90 -10.07 -11.25
N ARG A 162 -8.29 -11.10 -10.67
CA ARG A 162 -8.10 -12.40 -11.33
C ARG A 162 -9.44 -13.07 -11.60
N ALA A 163 -10.34 -13.08 -10.61
CA ALA A 163 -11.69 -13.60 -10.79
C ALA A 163 -12.42 -12.89 -11.93
N ASP A 164 -12.40 -11.55 -11.93
CA ASP A 164 -13.14 -10.74 -12.89
C ASP A 164 -12.53 -10.83 -14.31
N ASN A 165 -11.22 -10.67 -14.45
CA ASN A 165 -10.56 -10.51 -15.73
C ASN A 165 -10.22 -11.84 -16.41
N LYS A 166 -9.91 -12.88 -15.62
CA LYS A 166 -9.47 -14.19 -16.18
C LYS A 166 -10.56 -15.24 -16.15
N TYR A 167 -11.41 -15.24 -15.12
CA TYR A 167 -12.34 -16.33 -14.87
C TYR A 167 -13.83 -15.94 -14.93
N GLY A 168 -14.15 -14.76 -15.47
CA GLY A 168 -15.55 -14.35 -15.68
C GLY A 168 -16.34 -14.12 -14.39
N GLY A 169 -15.64 -13.71 -13.33
CA GLY A 169 -16.23 -13.30 -12.06
C GLY A 169 -16.07 -14.30 -10.90
N ARG A 170 -15.46 -15.47 -11.12
CA ARG A 170 -15.32 -16.53 -10.11
C ARG A 170 -14.00 -17.26 -10.21
N LEU A 171 -13.27 -17.38 -9.11
CA LEU A 171 -12.03 -18.17 -9.06
C LEU A 171 -12.32 -19.66 -9.28
N PRO A 172 -11.44 -20.43 -9.94
CA PRO A 172 -11.59 -21.85 -10.15
C PRO A 172 -11.49 -22.66 -8.85
N HIS A 173 -10.72 -22.20 -7.90
CA HIS A 173 -10.62 -22.78 -6.56
C HIS A 173 -11.10 -21.79 -5.52
N HIS A 174 -11.88 -22.27 -4.55
CA HIS A 174 -12.33 -21.48 -3.42
C HIS A 174 -11.15 -21.09 -2.54
N VAL A 175 -10.95 -19.78 -2.34
CA VAL A 175 -9.93 -19.26 -1.43
C VAL A 175 -10.55 -19.02 -0.07
N ARG A 176 -10.10 -19.76 0.93
CA ARG A 176 -10.53 -19.60 2.31
C ARG A 176 -9.47 -18.90 3.13
N VAL A 177 -9.76 -17.72 3.61
CA VAL A 177 -8.89 -16.96 4.51
C VAL A 177 -9.33 -17.20 5.94
N LEU A 178 -8.44 -17.79 6.74
CA LEU A 178 -8.58 -17.95 8.19
C LEU A 178 -7.64 -16.93 8.85
N TRP A 179 -8.20 -15.89 9.38
CA TRP A 179 -7.43 -14.79 9.94
C TRP A 179 -7.51 -14.84 11.46
N ASP A 180 -6.64 -15.65 12.03
CA ASP A 180 -6.47 -15.78 13.46
C ASP A 180 -5.81 -14.50 14.01
N GLU A 181 -6.23 -14.07 15.19
CA GLU A 181 -5.77 -12.83 15.82
C GLU A 181 -5.81 -11.62 14.89
N ALA A 182 -6.97 -11.40 14.23
CA ALA A 182 -7.12 -10.36 13.21
C ALA A 182 -6.79 -8.93 13.73
N ALA A 183 -6.84 -8.74 15.04
CA ALA A 183 -6.43 -7.49 15.67
C ALA A 183 -4.93 -7.21 15.58
N ASN A 184 -4.10 -8.25 15.51
CA ASN A 184 -2.65 -8.13 15.56
C ASN A 184 -2.01 -7.72 14.23
N THR A 185 -2.70 -7.88 13.11
CA THR A 185 -2.17 -7.52 11.78
C THR A 185 -2.30 -6.04 11.44
N GLY A 186 -2.96 -5.26 12.30
CA GLY A 186 -3.29 -3.87 11.99
C GLY A 186 -4.49 -3.73 11.04
N GLN A 187 -4.73 -2.50 10.62
CA GLN A 187 -5.86 -2.18 9.73
C GLN A 187 -5.53 -2.52 8.27
N VAL A 188 -6.34 -3.37 7.64
CA VAL A 188 -6.33 -3.56 6.19
C VAL A 188 -7.22 -2.50 5.55
N PRO A 189 -6.66 -1.62 4.70
CA PRO A 189 -7.42 -0.54 4.08
C PRO A 189 -8.57 -1.08 3.21
N GLY A 190 -9.78 -0.53 3.39
CA GLY A 190 -10.93 -0.87 2.56
C GLY A 190 -11.54 -2.24 2.84
N LEU A 191 -11.20 -2.90 3.95
CA LEU A 191 -11.72 -4.22 4.30
C LEU A 191 -13.26 -4.24 4.29
N GLU A 192 -13.92 -3.16 4.70
CA GLU A 192 -15.39 -3.02 4.67
C GLU A 192 -15.98 -3.14 3.25
N LYS A 193 -15.22 -2.76 2.24
CA LYS A 193 -15.61 -2.90 0.83
C LYS A 193 -15.29 -4.29 0.30
N ILE A 194 -14.14 -4.82 0.70
CA ILE A 194 -13.67 -6.15 0.32
C ILE A 194 -14.67 -7.21 0.76
N VAL A 195 -15.08 -7.23 2.03
CA VAL A 195 -16.02 -8.24 2.56
C VAL A 195 -17.37 -8.23 1.87
N ALA A 196 -17.79 -7.08 1.32
CA ALA A 196 -19.05 -6.98 0.60
C ALA A 196 -19.04 -7.65 -0.79
N VAL A 197 -17.85 -7.89 -1.38
CA VAL A 197 -17.74 -8.31 -2.78
C VAL A 197 -17.05 -9.66 -2.99
N ILE A 198 -16.25 -10.14 -2.02
CA ILE A 198 -15.42 -11.34 -2.19
C ILE A 198 -16.21 -12.63 -2.32
N ARG A 199 -17.39 -12.72 -1.71
CA ARG A 199 -18.25 -13.91 -1.72
C ARG A 199 -18.57 -14.38 -3.14
N SER A 200 -18.98 -13.47 -4.03
CA SER A 200 -19.31 -13.81 -5.42
C SER A 200 -18.11 -14.36 -6.20
N ARG A 201 -16.88 -14.06 -5.77
CA ARG A 201 -15.62 -14.44 -6.41
C ARG A 201 -14.98 -15.71 -5.86
N GLU A 202 -15.73 -16.52 -5.10
CA GLU A 202 -15.24 -17.73 -4.43
C GLU A 202 -14.17 -17.45 -3.36
N ILE A 203 -14.30 -16.35 -2.64
CA ILE A 203 -13.41 -16.02 -1.53
C ILE A 203 -14.25 -15.95 -0.25
N SER A 204 -13.84 -16.66 0.78
CA SER A 204 -14.43 -16.57 2.12
C SER A 204 -13.42 -16.09 3.14
N LEU A 205 -13.91 -15.33 4.13
CA LEU A 205 -13.10 -14.77 5.20
C LEU A 205 -13.66 -15.14 6.56
N THR A 206 -12.80 -15.64 7.43
CA THR A 206 -13.12 -15.85 8.84
C THR A 206 -12.17 -15.00 9.68
N LEU A 207 -12.72 -14.09 10.47
CA LEU A 207 -11.98 -13.21 11.37
C LEU A 207 -12.16 -13.70 12.80
N PHE A 208 -11.04 -13.86 13.51
CA PHE A 208 -11.06 -14.18 14.93
C PHE A 208 -10.61 -12.96 15.73
N TYR A 209 -11.41 -12.58 16.70
CA TYR A 209 -11.14 -11.52 17.65
C TYR A 209 -11.35 -12.02 19.07
N GLN A 210 -10.53 -11.62 20.00
CA GLN A 210 -10.74 -11.90 21.43
C GLN A 210 -11.91 -11.08 21.99
N ALA A 211 -12.15 -9.89 21.45
CA ALA A 211 -13.27 -9.03 21.79
C ALA A 211 -13.70 -8.17 20.62
N MET A 212 -14.99 -7.86 20.53
CA MET A 212 -15.55 -6.97 19.50
C MET A 212 -14.97 -5.56 19.56
N SER A 213 -14.49 -5.13 20.71
CA SER A 213 -13.82 -3.84 20.89
C SER A 213 -12.54 -3.73 20.07
N GLN A 214 -11.84 -4.83 19.78
CA GLN A 214 -10.64 -4.85 18.94
C GLN A 214 -10.99 -4.48 17.48
N CYS A 215 -12.04 -5.07 16.93
CA CYS A 215 -12.53 -4.72 15.59
C CYS A 215 -12.95 -3.24 15.53
N LYS A 216 -13.69 -2.76 16.53
CA LYS A 216 -14.10 -1.35 16.62
C LYS A 216 -12.92 -0.39 16.77
N ALA A 217 -11.88 -0.76 17.51
CA ALA A 217 -10.67 0.03 17.65
C ALA A 217 -9.92 0.21 16.31
N LEU A 218 -9.82 -0.85 15.52
CA LEU A 218 -9.16 -0.83 14.21
C LEU A 218 -9.98 -0.12 13.13
N TYR A 219 -11.25 -0.48 13.01
CA TYR A 219 -12.07 -0.08 11.86
C TYR A 219 -13.08 1.03 12.17
N LYS A 220 -13.20 1.45 13.43
CA LYS A 220 -14.09 2.56 13.87
C LYS A 220 -15.52 2.35 13.33
N ASP A 221 -16.05 3.36 12.61
CA ASP A 221 -17.40 3.32 12.04
C ASP A 221 -17.58 2.21 10.98
N HIS A 222 -16.47 1.76 10.35
CA HIS A 222 -16.51 0.65 9.38
C HIS A 222 -16.65 -0.73 10.02
N ALA A 223 -16.40 -0.87 11.32
CA ALA A 223 -16.54 -2.15 12.02
C ALA A 223 -17.96 -2.74 11.91
N GLU A 224 -18.98 -1.92 12.00
CA GLU A 224 -20.36 -2.36 11.85
C GLU A 224 -20.68 -2.84 10.44
N THR A 225 -20.11 -2.20 9.41
CA THR A 225 -20.23 -2.65 8.03
C THR A 225 -19.52 -3.99 7.82
N ILE A 226 -18.33 -4.19 8.39
CA ILE A 226 -17.62 -5.47 8.31
C ILE A 226 -18.45 -6.57 8.96
N MET A 227 -18.93 -6.36 10.18
CA MET A 227 -19.75 -7.33 10.90
C MET A 227 -21.07 -7.63 10.18
N GLY A 228 -21.72 -6.61 9.61
CA GLY A 228 -22.97 -6.75 8.87
C GLY A 228 -22.86 -7.54 7.57
N ASN A 229 -21.64 -7.69 7.03
CA ASN A 229 -21.36 -8.52 5.85
C ASN A 229 -20.93 -9.96 6.19
N MET A 230 -20.81 -10.31 7.48
CA MET A 230 -20.53 -11.68 7.90
C MET A 230 -21.82 -12.51 7.93
N ASP A 231 -21.80 -13.65 7.25
CA ASP A 231 -22.97 -14.58 7.24
C ASP A 231 -23.24 -15.17 8.62
N ASN A 232 -22.17 -15.35 9.43
CA ASN A 232 -22.26 -15.93 10.77
C ASN A 232 -21.37 -15.17 11.75
N ILE A 233 -21.87 -14.95 12.95
CA ILE A 233 -21.10 -14.48 14.10
C ILE A 233 -21.22 -15.56 15.17
N VAL A 234 -20.07 -16.10 15.58
CA VAL A 234 -20.00 -17.15 16.59
C VAL A 234 -19.32 -16.60 17.85
N PHE A 235 -20.00 -16.67 18.96
CA PHE A 235 -19.45 -16.36 20.27
C PHE A 235 -19.13 -17.68 21.00
N LEU A 236 -17.85 -17.86 21.31
CA LEU A 236 -17.37 -19.12 21.92
C LEU A 236 -17.44 -19.13 23.46
N GLY A 237 -17.90 -18.05 24.03
CA GLY A 237 -17.99 -17.87 25.48
C GLY A 237 -16.68 -17.30 26.07
N GLY A 238 -16.75 -16.86 27.33
CA GLY A 238 -15.64 -16.29 28.11
C GLY A 238 -16.10 -16.03 29.53
#